data_0020c71517e88e8daefa82bb204bbef1
#
_entry.id   0020c71517e88e8daefa82bb204bbef1
#
_cell.length_a   1.000
_cell.length_b   1.000
_cell.length_c   1.000
_cell.angle_alpha   90.00
_cell.angle_beta   90.00
_cell.angle_gamma   90.00
#
_symmetry.space_group_name_H-M   'P 1'
#
loop_
_entity.id
_entity.type
_entity.pdbx_description
1 polymer ?
#
loop_
_entity_poly.entity_id
_entity_poly.type
_entity_poly.pdbx_seq_one_letter_code
_entity_poly.pdbx_strand_id
1 'polypeptide(L)'
;MKYINKILSLFVIALIATSCDPDAESYTPGELEDGNQGICFVGNYTQTVEVEPGITSFDLTLTRSLTDAAGTVDVTVINNEENIFVCPSTVSFAAGEKTAKLTVETPSAAEGITYNLQLALSGNDVSNYSSGYHEISVNFAILKWESIGTGYYLDGTVANFFGVDPSVPM
;
A
#
# COMPACT_ATOMS: atom_id res chain seq x y z
N MET A 1 24.41 -12.81 -63.36
CA MET A 1 24.27 -13.01 -61.93
C MET A 1 24.68 -11.81 -61.05
N LYS A 2 25.57 -10.90 -61.46
CA LYS A 2 26.00 -9.74 -60.63
C LYS A 2 24.90 -8.68 -60.41
N TYR A 3 23.90 -8.58 -61.26
CA TYR A 3 22.84 -7.57 -61.15
C TYR A 3 21.64 -8.03 -60.30
N ILE A 4 21.39 -9.35 -60.22
CA ILE A 4 20.30 -9.93 -59.42
C ILE A 4 20.55 -9.68 -57.91
N ASN A 5 21.79 -9.82 -57.47
CA ASN A 5 22.14 -9.59 -56.06
C ASN A 5 22.03 -8.11 -55.65
N LYS A 6 22.25 -7.17 -56.58
CA LYS A 6 22.09 -5.73 -56.32
C LYS A 6 20.61 -5.33 -56.25
N ILE A 7 19.77 -5.94 -57.10
CA ILE A 7 18.32 -5.69 -57.09
C ILE A 7 17.69 -6.31 -55.84
N LEU A 8 18.13 -7.50 -55.43
CA LEU A 8 17.64 -8.16 -54.22
C LEU A 8 18.04 -7.38 -52.96
N SER A 9 19.26 -6.82 -52.93
CA SER A 9 19.72 -5.97 -51.80
C SER A 9 18.92 -4.66 -51.70
N LEU A 10 18.53 -4.07 -52.83
CA LEU A 10 17.72 -2.85 -52.84
C LEU A 10 16.29 -3.12 -52.35
N PHE A 11 15.73 -4.29 -52.67
CA PHE A 11 14.39 -4.70 -52.22
C PHE A 11 14.34 -4.98 -50.72
N VAL A 12 15.39 -5.56 -50.13
CA VAL A 12 15.47 -5.82 -48.69
C VAL A 12 15.56 -4.51 -47.91
N ILE A 13 16.30 -3.52 -48.42
CA ILE A 13 16.40 -2.19 -47.76
C ILE A 13 15.08 -1.44 -47.83
N ALA A 14 14.31 -1.55 -48.93
CA ALA A 14 12.99 -0.92 -49.06
C ALA A 14 11.94 -1.52 -48.12
N LEU A 15 12.03 -2.84 -47.80
CA LEU A 15 11.11 -3.50 -46.87
C LEU A 15 11.36 -3.14 -45.42
N ILE A 16 12.57 -2.74 -45.06
CA ILE A 16 12.89 -2.33 -43.69
C ILE A 16 12.42 -0.87 -43.41
N ALA A 17 12.34 -0.05 -44.45
CA ALA A 17 11.92 1.36 -44.30
C ALA A 17 10.40 1.57 -44.15
N THR A 18 9.58 0.55 -44.43
CA THR A 18 8.11 0.63 -44.30
C THR A 18 7.60 0.04 -42.95
N SER A 19 8.52 -0.38 -42.08
CA SER A 19 8.15 -0.95 -40.77
C SER A 19 8.00 0.09 -39.66
N CYS A 20 8.19 1.38 -39.92
CA CYS A 20 7.76 2.43 -39.01
C CYS A 20 6.36 2.87 -39.44
N ASP A 21 5.36 2.43 -38.75
CA ASP A 21 4.01 2.96 -38.88
C ASP A 21 4.07 4.40 -38.32
N PRO A 22 3.97 5.45 -39.18
CA PRO A 22 3.98 6.82 -38.71
C PRO A 22 2.70 7.18 -37.94
N ASP A 23 1.69 6.31 -38.00
CA ASP A 23 0.41 6.45 -37.32
C ASP A 23 0.37 5.56 -36.06
N ALA A 24 1.49 4.96 -35.62
CA ALA A 24 1.55 4.40 -34.29
C ALA A 24 1.25 5.53 -33.30
N GLU A 25 0.00 5.60 -32.86
CA GLU A 25 -0.43 6.55 -31.84
C GLU A 25 0.55 6.42 -30.66
N SER A 26 1.34 7.47 -30.49
CA SER A 26 2.21 7.56 -29.32
C SER A 26 1.31 7.40 -28.11
N TYR A 27 1.48 6.32 -27.35
CA TYR A 27 0.76 6.14 -26.10
C TYR A 27 1.09 7.35 -25.22
N THR A 28 0.16 8.26 -25.16
CA THR A 28 0.19 9.34 -24.18
C THR A 28 -0.41 8.75 -22.93
N PRO A 29 0.36 8.59 -21.84
CA PRO A 29 -0.22 8.18 -20.58
C PRO A 29 -1.40 9.11 -20.30
N GLY A 30 -2.58 8.54 -19.99
CA GLY A 30 -3.74 9.34 -19.63
C GLY A 30 -3.34 10.30 -18.54
N GLU A 31 -3.63 11.59 -18.74
CA GLU A 31 -3.52 12.57 -17.68
C GLU A 31 -4.45 12.12 -16.55
N LEU A 32 -4.05 12.38 -15.29
CA LEU A 32 -4.96 12.25 -14.17
C LEU A 32 -6.21 13.08 -14.52
N GLU A 33 -7.39 12.52 -14.32
CA GLU A 33 -8.64 13.26 -14.49
C GLU A 33 -8.50 14.60 -13.75
N ASP A 34 -8.93 15.70 -14.41
CA ASP A 34 -8.79 17.04 -13.85
C ASP A 34 -9.32 17.09 -12.41
N GLY A 35 -8.42 17.41 -11.47
CA GLY A 35 -8.72 17.49 -10.05
C GLY A 35 -8.48 16.22 -9.25
N ASN A 36 -8.19 15.06 -9.88
CA ASN A 36 -7.87 13.82 -9.14
C ASN A 36 -6.48 13.94 -8.50
N GLN A 37 -6.44 13.83 -7.18
CA GLN A 37 -5.19 14.00 -6.41
C GLN A 37 -4.33 12.72 -6.34
N GLY A 38 -4.84 11.58 -6.78
CA GLY A 38 -4.11 10.31 -6.79
C GLY A 38 -3.83 9.78 -5.39
N ILE A 39 -4.81 9.85 -4.49
CA ILE A 39 -4.68 9.41 -3.10
C ILE A 39 -4.61 7.88 -3.04
N CYS A 40 -3.67 7.35 -2.24
CA CYS A 40 -3.50 5.92 -2.00
C CYS A 40 -2.85 5.66 -0.63
N PHE A 41 -2.92 4.42 -0.17
CA PHE A 41 -2.17 3.96 1.00
C PHE A 41 -0.69 3.80 0.68
N VAL A 42 0.17 4.11 1.65
CA VAL A 42 1.61 3.85 1.60
C VAL A 42 1.88 2.42 2.07
N GLY A 43 2.81 1.74 1.40
CA GLY A 43 3.25 0.39 1.76
C GLY A 43 2.67 -0.70 0.86
N ASN A 44 2.63 -1.92 1.38
CA ASN A 44 2.12 -3.09 0.65
C ASN A 44 0.61 -3.27 0.85
N TYR A 45 -0.03 -4.05 -0.03
CA TYR A 45 -1.44 -4.43 0.12
C TYR A 45 -1.70 -5.10 1.48
N THR A 46 -0.85 -6.04 1.89
CA THR A 46 -0.91 -6.63 3.22
C THR A 46 0.14 -5.98 4.12
N GLN A 47 -0.32 -5.45 5.24
CA GLN A 47 0.51 -4.84 6.27
C GLN A 47 0.38 -5.63 7.58
N THR A 48 1.46 -5.69 8.35
CA THR A 48 1.45 -6.26 9.70
C THR A 48 1.79 -5.14 10.68
N VAL A 49 0.95 -4.97 11.69
CA VAL A 49 1.11 -3.98 12.75
C VAL A 49 1.10 -4.73 14.09
N GLU A 50 2.24 -4.75 14.75
CA GLU A 50 2.39 -5.31 16.10
C GLU A 50 2.68 -4.15 17.07
N VAL A 51 1.95 -4.10 18.15
CA VAL A 51 2.09 -3.04 19.16
C VAL A 51 2.34 -3.64 20.54
N GLU A 52 2.96 -2.86 21.42
CA GLU A 52 3.16 -3.27 22.80
C GLU A 52 1.84 -3.28 23.61
N PRO A 53 1.77 -4.06 24.70
CA PRO A 53 0.63 -4.02 25.62
C PRO A 53 0.31 -2.61 26.12
N GLY A 54 -0.97 -2.28 26.14
CA GLY A 54 -1.44 -0.96 26.53
C GLY A 54 -1.55 0.07 25.41
N ILE A 55 -1.08 -0.25 24.20
CA ILE A 55 -1.32 0.57 23.00
C ILE A 55 -2.68 0.19 22.41
N THR A 56 -3.54 1.19 22.22
CA THR A 56 -4.92 1.01 21.78
C THR A 56 -5.22 1.68 20.43
N SER A 57 -4.19 2.07 19.67
CA SER A 57 -4.35 2.66 18.35
C SER A 57 -3.07 2.51 17.52
N PHE A 58 -3.21 2.62 16.19
CA PHE A 58 -2.10 2.68 15.25
C PHE A 58 -2.42 3.60 14.08
N ASP A 59 -1.39 4.07 13.38
CA ASP A 59 -1.52 4.96 12.24
C ASP A 59 -1.24 4.22 10.94
N LEU A 60 -2.10 4.41 9.95
CA LEU A 60 -1.87 4.11 8.56
C LEU A 60 -1.56 5.39 7.81
N THR A 61 -0.56 5.37 6.94
CA THR A 61 -0.16 6.55 6.18
C THR A 61 -0.78 6.50 4.78
N LEU A 62 -1.40 7.61 4.38
CA LEU A 62 -1.85 7.86 3.03
C LEU A 62 -0.92 8.88 2.37
N THR A 63 -0.81 8.79 1.05
CA THR A 63 -0.07 9.77 0.23
C THR A 63 -0.90 10.19 -0.98
N ARG A 64 -0.53 11.33 -1.59
CA ARG A 64 -1.15 11.80 -2.82
C ARG A 64 -0.13 12.36 -3.81
N SER A 65 -0.50 12.43 -5.07
CA SER A 65 0.36 12.93 -6.15
C SER A 65 0.28 14.44 -6.31
N LEU A 66 -0.91 15.02 -6.26
CA LEU A 66 -1.15 16.47 -6.38
C LEU A 66 -1.42 17.06 -5.00
N THR A 67 -0.78 18.21 -4.71
CA THR A 67 -0.82 18.84 -3.38
C THR A 67 -1.33 20.28 -3.39
N ASP A 68 -1.64 20.84 -4.56
CA ASP A 68 -1.96 22.27 -4.73
C ASP A 68 -3.24 22.72 -4.00
N ALA A 69 -4.19 21.81 -3.85
CA ALA A 69 -5.43 22.04 -3.13
C ALA A 69 -5.56 21.16 -1.90
N ALA A 70 -6.43 21.52 -0.98
CA ALA A 70 -6.88 20.59 0.08
C ALA A 70 -7.68 19.45 -0.57
N GLY A 71 -7.62 18.26 0.02
CA GLY A 71 -8.33 17.07 -0.45
C GLY A 71 -8.92 16.27 0.69
N THR A 72 -9.92 15.47 0.39
CA THR A 72 -10.53 14.54 1.34
C THR A 72 -10.86 13.25 0.63
N VAL A 73 -10.59 12.12 1.28
CA VAL A 73 -10.91 10.79 0.77
C VAL A 73 -11.79 10.06 1.76
N ASP A 74 -12.77 9.32 1.25
CA ASP A 74 -13.62 8.46 2.07
C ASP A 74 -12.92 7.13 2.34
N VAL A 75 -13.08 6.65 3.57
CA VAL A 75 -12.55 5.36 4.03
C VAL A 75 -13.72 4.43 4.32
N THR A 76 -13.73 3.32 3.62
CA THR A 76 -14.73 2.25 3.80
C THR A 76 -14.08 1.05 4.48
N VAL A 77 -14.69 0.57 5.54
CA VAL A 77 -14.31 -0.68 6.21
C VAL A 77 -14.96 -1.84 5.47
N ILE A 78 -14.15 -2.69 4.82
CA ILE A 78 -14.60 -3.88 4.10
C ILE A 78 -14.73 -5.06 5.07
N ASN A 79 -13.73 -5.25 5.94
CA ASN A 79 -13.72 -6.25 6.99
C ASN A 79 -13.25 -5.63 8.31
N ASN A 80 -13.95 -5.94 9.39
CA ASN A 80 -13.60 -5.56 10.76
C ASN A 80 -13.81 -6.80 11.64
N GLU A 81 -12.76 -7.59 11.77
CA GLU A 81 -12.82 -8.84 12.51
C GLU A 81 -13.18 -8.57 13.98
N GLU A 82 -14.19 -9.29 14.46
CA GLU A 82 -14.76 -9.13 15.80
C GLU A 82 -15.24 -7.71 16.15
N ASN A 83 -15.28 -6.79 15.16
CA ASN A 83 -15.66 -5.38 15.34
C ASN A 83 -14.79 -4.63 16.37
N ILE A 84 -13.50 -4.98 16.46
CA ILE A 84 -12.58 -4.36 17.42
C ILE A 84 -12.01 -3.02 16.93
N PHE A 85 -12.07 -2.73 15.62
CA PHE A 85 -11.47 -1.54 15.03
C PHE A 85 -12.48 -0.40 14.94
N VAL A 86 -12.06 0.79 15.37
CA VAL A 86 -12.80 2.03 15.17
C VAL A 86 -12.00 2.91 14.20
N CYS A 87 -12.54 3.08 13.00
CA CYS A 87 -11.89 3.81 11.91
C CYS A 87 -12.67 5.10 11.60
N PRO A 88 -11.99 6.24 11.40
CA PRO A 88 -12.60 7.41 10.78
C PRO A 88 -13.12 7.08 9.39
N SER A 89 -14.25 7.65 9.01
CA SER A 89 -14.85 7.46 7.68
C SER A 89 -14.21 8.33 6.59
N THR A 90 -13.33 9.27 6.96
CA THR A 90 -12.68 10.20 6.03
C THR A 90 -11.28 10.55 6.51
N VAL A 91 -10.37 10.85 5.54
CA VAL A 91 -9.06 11.43 5.80
C VAL A 91 -8.93 12.71 4.97
N SER A 92 -8.44 13.76 5.59
CA SER A 92 -8.23 15.07 4.96
C SER A 92 -6.75 15.40 4.82
N PHE A 93 -6.41 16.05 3.71
CA PHE A 93 -5.09 16.60 3.41
C PHE A 93 -5.20 18.12 3.34
N ALA A 94 -4.34 18.84 4.05
CA ALA A 94 -4.24 20.28 3.85
C ALA A 94 -3.50 20.61 2.54
N ALA A 95 -3.77 21.78 1.97
CA ALA A 95 -3.05 22.25 0.77
C ALA A 95 -1.54 22.28 1.04
N GLY A 96 -0.74 21.74 0.11
CA GLY A 96 0.71 21.61 0.23
C GLY A 96 1.18 20.32 0.95
N GLU A 97 0.32 19.62 1.67
CA GLU A 97 0.69 18.37 2.35
C GLU A 97 0.57 17.16 1.42
N LYS A 98 1.63 16.36 1.37
CA LYS A 98 1.72 15.16 0.54
C LYS A 98 1.19 13.90 1.25
N THR A 99 1.23 13.88 2.56
CA THR A 99 0.86 12.71 3.39
C THR A 99 -0.17 13.09 4.44
N ALA A 100 -1.01 12.12 4.79
CA ALA A 100 -1.93 12.22 5.91
C ALA A 100 -1.96 10.90 6.67
N LYS A 101 -2.46 10.93 7.91
CA LYS A 101 -2.58 9.77 8.78
C LYS A 101 -4.03 9.40 8.96
N LEU A 102 -4.31 8.10 8.89
CA LEU A 102 -5.55 7.48 9.34
C LEU A 102 -5.24 6.78 10.66
N THR A 103 -5.66 7.34 11.77
CA THR A 103 -5.53 6.71 13.09
C THR A 103 -6.68 5.72 13.29
N VAL A 104 -6.35 4.45 13.50
CA VAL A 104 -7.29 3.38 13.80
C VAL A 104 -7.21 3.06 15.28
N GLU A 105 -8.34 3.12 16.00
CA GLU A 105 -8.41 2.74 17.40
C GLU A 105 -8.80 1.27 17.54
N THR A 106 -8.27 0.62 18.59
CA THR A 106 -8.48 -0.80 18.90
C THR A 106 -8.84 -1.02 20.38
N PRO A 107 -9.94 -0.40 20.87
CA PRO A 107 -10.24 -0.34 22.30
C PRO A 107 -10.53 -1.70 22.95
N SER A 108 -10.88 -2.70 22.16
CA SER A 108 -11.31 -4.03 22.64
C SER A 108 -10.35 -5.15 22.21
N ALA A 109 -9.21 -4.84 21.58
CA ALA A 109 -8.26 -5.86 21.16
C ALA A 109 -7.62 -6.55 22.37
N ALA A 110 -7.53 -7.88 22.31
CA ALA A 110 -6.87 -8.68 23.33
C ALA A 110 -5.41 -8.96 22.97
N GLU A 111 -4.56 -9.06 23.99
CA GLU A 111 -3.15 -9.41 23.83
C GLU A 111 -2.97 -10.85 23.30
N GLY A 112 -1.99 -11.05 22.41
CA GLY A 112 -1.64 -12.36 21.85
C GLY A 112 -2.62 -12.88 20.79
N ILE A 113 -3.57 -12.04 20.34
CA ILE A 113 -4.51 -12.37 19.26
C ILE A 113 -4.22 -11.48 18.07
N THR A 114 -4.21 -12.07 16.87
CA THR A 114 -4.10 -11.35 15.61
C THR A 114 -5.49 -11.13 15.01
N TYR A 115 -5.80 -9.91 14.65
CA TYR A 115 -7.07 -9.50 14.03
C TYR A 115 -6.82 -8.96 12.64
N ASN A 116 -7.79 -9.12 11.72
CA ASN A 116 -7.70 -8.61 10.37
C ASN A 116 -8.68 -7.44 10.15
N LEU A 117 -8.13 -6.35 9.59
CA LEU A 117 -8.86 -5.18 9.13
C LEU A 117 -8.65 -5.01 7.63
N GLN A 118 -9.72 -4.84 6.85
CA GLN A 118 -9.62 -4.49 5.44
C GLN A 118 -10.30 -3.14 5.18
N LEU A 119 -9.59 -2.26 4.50
CA LEU A 119 -10.02 -0.91 4.20
C LEU A 119 -9.94 -0.63 2.70
N ALA A 120 -10.88 0.16 2.20
CA ALA A 120 -10.85 0.74 0.86
C ALA A 120 -10.99 2.26 0.91
N LEU A 121 -10.31 2.94 0.00
CA LEU A 121 -10.49 4.36 -0.27
C LEU A 121 -11.49 4.54 -1.41
N SER A 122 -12.32 5.57 -1.31
CA SER A 122 -13.27 5.95 -2.36
C SER A 122 -13.39 7.46 -2.45
N GLY A 123 -13.90 7.93 -3.59
CA GLY A 123 -14.05 9.35 -3.89
C GLY A 123 -13.31 9.76 -5.16
N ASN A 124 -13.53 10.99 -5.61
CA ASN A 124 -12.99 11.50 -6.88
C ASN A 124 -11.47 11.67 -6.84
N ASP A 125 -10.88 11.78 -5.67
CA ASP A 125 -9.44 11.97 -5.48
C ASP A 125 -8.63 10.66 -5.45
N VAL A 126 -9.31 9.50 -5.51
CA VAL A 126 -8.69 8.18 -5.60
C VAL A 126 -8.47 7.82 -7.06
N SER A 127 -7.22 7.53 -7.44
CA SER A 127 -6.88 7.14 -8.81
C SER A 127 -6.47 5.68 -8.90
N ASN A 128 -7.06 4.96 -9.84
CA ASN A 128 -6.64 3.58 -10.20
C ASN A 128 -5.24 3.53 -10.84
N TYR A 129 -4.70 4.69 -11.24
CA TYR A 129 -3.37 4.83 -11.84
C TYR A 129 -2.30 5.25 -10.83
N SER A 130 -2.66 5.43 -9.54
CA SER A 130 -1.67 5.71 -8.52
C SER A 130 -0.74 4.52 -8.31
N SER A 131 0.53 4.78 -7.99
CA SER A 131 1.53 3.74 -7.74
C SER A 131 1.31 2.98 -6.42
N GLY A 132 0.30 3.34 -5.65
CA GLY A 132 -0.05 2.75 -4.36
C GLY A 132 -1.40 2.02 -4.39
N TYR A 133 -1.75 1.45 -3.25
CA TYR A 133 -2.98 0.69 -3.09
C TYR A 133 -4.13 1.59 -2.62
N HIS A 134 -5.30 1.45 -3.21
CA HIS A 134 -6.55 2.03 -2.70
C HIS A 134 -7.33 1.06 -1.80
N GLU A 135 -6.90 -0.19 -1.73
CA GLU A 135 -7.36 -1.19 -0.78
C GLU A 135 -6.16 -1.80 -0.05
N ILE A 136 -6.31 -2.07 1.24
CA ILE A 136 -5.30 -2.74 2.06
C ILE A 136 -5.92 -3.74 3.01
N SER A 137 -5.11 -4.72 3.41
CA SER A 137 -5.40 -5.68 4.47
C SER A 137 -4.36 -5.52 5.58
N VAL A 138 -4.79 -5.29 6.79
CA VAL A 138 -3.93 -5.08 7.96
C VAL A 138 -4.12 -6.22 8.94
N ASN A 139 -3.04 -6.93 9.25
CA ASN A 139 -2.99 -7.89 10.35
C ASN A 139 -2.46 -7.15 11.58
N PHE A 140 -3.31 -6.97 12.58
CA PHE A 140 -3.01 -6.24 13.80
C PHE A 140 -2.91 -7.20 14.98
N ALA A 141 -1.90 -7.03 15.83
CA ALA A 141 -1.77 -7.78 17.08
C ALA A 141 -1.22 -6.89 18.21
N ILE A 142 -1.74 -7.07 19.41
CA ILE A 142 -1.09 -6.59 20.64
C ILE A 142 -0.22 -7.74 21.13
N LEU A 143 1.08 -7.46 21.29
CA LEU A 143 2.03 -8.43 21.81
C LEU A 143 1.67 -8.82 23.24
N LYS A 144 1.95 -10.06 23.61
CA LYS A 144 1.69 -10.57 24.95
C LYS A 144 3.01 -10.87 25.66
N TRP A 145 3.14 -10.36 26.86
CA TRP A 145 4.26 -10.72 27.74
C TRP A 145 3.96 -12.01 28.48
N GLU A 146 4.86 -13.00 28.33
CA GLU A 146 4.77 -14.25 29.09
C GLU A 146 5.94 -14.38 30.06
N SER A 147 5.66 -14.90 31.27
CA SER A 147 6.68 -15.14 32.27
C SER A 147 7.37 -16.48 31.98
N ILE A 148 8.69 -16.47 31.86
CA ILE A 148 9.54 -17.67 31.75
C ILE A 148 10.35 -17.87 33.05
N GLY A 149 9.67 -18.16 34.14
CA GLY A 149 10.33 -18.34 35.44
C GLY A 149 10.71 -17.02 36.09
N THR A 150 11.99 -16.64 36.09
CA THR A 150 12.50 -15.41 36.68
C THR A 150 12.56 -14.23 35.71
N GLY A 151 12.18 -14.44 34.44
CA GLY A 151 12.23 -13.40 33.40
C GLY A 151 10.92 -13.28 32.64
N TYR A 152 10.89 -12.33 31.73
CA TYR A 152 9.79 -12.10 30.80
C TYR A 152 10.32 -12.08 29.37
N TYR A 153 9.55 -12.57 28.41
CA TYR A 153 9.84 -12.40 27.00
C TYR A 153 8.59 -11.90 26.26
N LEU A 154 8.81 -11.28 25.11
CA LEU A 154 7.73 -10.93 24.20
C LEU A 154 7.39 -12.14 23.35
N ASP A 155 6.14 -12.59 23.37
CA ASP A 155 5.63 -13.61 22.46
C ASP A 155 5.35 -12.97 21.10
N GLY A 156 5.79 -13.62 20.02
CA GLY A 156 5.60 -13.17 18.65
C GLY A 156 6.88 -13.04 17.83
N THR A 157 6.79 -12.30 16.73
CA THR A 157 7.87 -12.16 15.74
C THR A 157 9.17 -11.57 16.32
N VAL A 158 9.05 -10.72 17.32
CA VAL A 158 10.20 -10.06 17.97
C VAL A 158 11.05 -11.03 18.76
N ALA A 159 10.45 -12.00 19.48
CA ALA A 159 11.18 -13.03 20.22
C ALA A 159 12.04 -13.88 19.27
N ASN A 160 11.51 -14.24 18.11
CA ASN A 160 12.22 -14.98 17.07
C ASN A 160 13.37 -14.17 16.44
N PHE A 161 13.21 -12.86 16.32
CA PHE A 161 14.23 -11.98 15.73
C PHE A 161 15.50 -11.91 16.61
N PHE A 162 15.36 -11.89 17.92
CA PHE A 162 16.51 -11.87 18.84
C PHE A 162 17.12 -13.25 19.10
N GLY A 163 16.57 -14.31 18.51
CA GLY A 163 17.11 -15.68 18.70
C GLY A 163 17.08 -16.16 20.15
N VAL A 164 16.18 -15.62 20.95
CA VAL A 164 16.00 -16.03 22.34
C VAL A 164 15.26 -17.37 22.34
N ASP A 165 15.93 -18.42 22.77
CA ASP A 165 15.28 -19.72 22.98
C ASP A 165 14.40 -19.63 24.23
N PRO A 166 13.05 -19.69 24.09
CA PRO A 166 12.15 -19.59 25.23
C PRO A 166 12.25 -20.75 26.22
N SER A 167 12.99 -21.82 25.88
CA SER A 167 13.20 -22.97 26.73
C SER A 167 14.41 -22.84 27.68
N VAL A 168 15.23 -21.79 27.47
CA VAL A 168 16.42 -21.55 28.30
C VAL A 168 16.12 -20.49 29.35
N PRO A 169 16.06 -20.78 30.65
CA PRO A 169 15.91 -19.78 31.70
C PRO A 169 17.14 -18.86 31.68
N MET A 170 16.92 -17.54 31.65
CA MET A 170 17.96 -16.53 31.82
C MET A 170 18.28 -16.36 33.32
#